data_379b74ff99bb02b054ba7a090005666a
#
_entry.id   379b74ff99bb02b054ba7a090005666a
#
_cell.length_a   1.000
_cell.length_b   1.000
_cell.length_c   1.000
_cell.angle_alpha   90.00
_cell.angle_beta   90.00
_cell.angle_gamma   90.00
#
_symmetry.space_group_name_H-M   'P 1'
#
loop_
_entity.id
_entity.type
_entity.pdbx_description
1 polymer ?
#
loop_
_entity_poly.entity_id
_entity_poly.type
_entity_poly.pdbx_seq_one_letter_code
_entity_poly.pdbx_strand_id
1 'polypeptide(L)'
;FMSFGSAYDLLHNQSMIFEGDLVLTILRDIAQGMRFLHSSTPLVIHGDLKAANVLVDSNFRAKVADFGLSMKKSVGASGTPYWMAPELLRGESVNTTASDVYSFGIILYELYSREDPYAGENFRQVLRQVCDPKINKRPPVPSSMPSEVASLLMQDSLAADPSSRPSFVELDLFLKRFSADNVDPVQAGQNIVQAKMNTQIVDDIFPEHIAMALREGRKVEPEHKDCVTVFFSDICSFTDMSAQMPPAKVNDMLDRLFFKMDHLSIKYGVFKIETIGDAWVGAANLDDSQPDHTKRVAEFAIECIAAANETLIDEEHPEKGTVQIRIGFHSGPIVAGVVGTRLPKYTLFGDVMNTGSRMESNSLPGRIQCSDVSADLLVEQGYDGIRLIDRGFISIKGKGEMHTYFVERQE
;
A
#
# COMPACT_ATOMS: atom_id res chain seq x y z
N PHE A 1 3.11 -20.48 -2.14
CA PHE A 1 3.59 -19.35 -2.97
C PHE A 1 4.18 -18.30 -2.04
N MET A 2 5.31 -17.67 -2.41
CA MET A 2 6.01 -16.66 -1.59
C MET A 2 5.74 -15.30 -2.21
N SER A 3 4.67 -14.65 -1.76
CA SER A 3 4.02 -13.52 -2.46
C SER A 3 4.86 -12.25 -2.48
N PHE A 4 5.70 -12.03 -1.46
CA PHE A 4 6.57 -10.85 -1.40
C PHE A 4 7.94 -11.04 -2.07
N GLY A 5 8.17 -12.18 -2.74
CA GLY A 5 9.46 -12.45 -3.36
C GLY A 5 10.54 -12.70 -2.33
N SER A 6 11.74 -12.13 -2.54
CA SER A 6 12.84 -12.22 -1.58
C SER A 6 12.76 -11.13 -0.49
N ALA A 7 13.43 -11.38 0.64
CA ALA A 7 13.61 -10.35 1.66
C ALA A 7 14.36 -9.12 1.10
N TYR A 8 15.26 -9.33 0.13
CA TYR A 8 15.93 -8.25 -0.58
C TYR A 8 14.93 -7.34 -1.32
N ASP A 9 14.00 -7.93 -2.09
CA ASP A 9 12.96 -7.17 -2.80
C ASP A 9 12.07 -6.39 -1.81
N LEU A 10 11.74 -7.03 -0.68
CA LEU A 10 10.95 -6.43 0.38
C LEU A 10 11.67 -5.23 1.02
N LEU A 11 12.98 -5.33 1.28
CA LEU A 11 13.78 -4.27 1.90
C LEU A 11 13.92 -3.03 1.01
N HIS A 12 14.03 -3.23 -0.31
CA HIS A 12 14.18 -2.15 -1.29
C HIS A 12 12.85 -1.57 -1.75
N ASN A 13 11.72 -2.15 -1.32
CA ASN A 13 10.40 -1.58 -1.56
C ASN A 13 10.15 -0.40 -0.60
N GLN A 14 10.32 0.83 -1.09
CA GLN A 14 10.15 2.07 -0.31
C GLN A 14 8.71 2.33 0.13
N SER A 15 7.73 1.64 -0.45
CA SER A 15 6.32 1.78 -0.06
C SER A 15 5.95 0.98 1.19
N MET A 16 6.84 0.08 1.65
CA MET A 16 6.59 -0.74 2.83
C MET A 16 7.33 -0.22 4.06
N ILE A 17 6.60 -0.09 5.17
CA ILE A 17 7.19 0.13 6.48
C ILE A 17 7.66 -1.24 6.99
N PHE A 18 8.97 -1.36 7.18
CA PHE A 18 9.63 -2.60 7.56
C PHE A 18 10.44 -2.35 8.83
N GLU A 19 9.80 -2.49 10.00
CA GLU A 19 10.39 -2.14 11.29
C GLU A 19 9.97 -3.11 12.42
N GLY A 20 10.73 -3.13 13.50
CA GLY A 20 10.37 -3.74 14.78
C GLY A 20 10.06 -5.23 14.71
N ASP A 21 8.84 -5.62 15.06
CA ASP A 21 8.41 -7.01 15.18
C ASP A 21 8.45 -7.79 13.86
N LEU A 22 8.33 -7.09 12.72
CA LEU A 22 8.42 -7.71 11.42
C LEU A 22 9.86 -8.18 11.13
N VAL A 23 10.85 -7.33 11.40
CA VAL A 23 12.28 -7.68 11.29
C VAL A 23 12.58 -8.87 12.20
N LEU A 24 12.13 -8.85 13.44
CA LEU A 24 12.33 -9.94 14.40
C LEU A 24 11.65 -11.24 13.95
N THR A 25 10.46 -11.16 13.32
CA THR A 25 9.75 -12.33 12.79
C THR A 25 10.55 -12.98 11.67
N ILE A 26 11.05 -12.20 10.71
CA ILE A 26 11.88 -12.71 9.62
C ILE A 26 13.20 -13.29 10.16
N LEU A 27 13.87 -12.61 11.10
CA LEU A 27 15.09 -13.12 11.72
C LEU A 27 14.89 -14.45 12.43
N ARG A 28 13.77 -14.62 13.14
CA ARG A 28 13.42 -15.90 13.79
C ARG A 28 13.21 -17.01 12.77
N ASP A 29 12.47 -16.73 11.72
CA ASP A 29 12.20 -17.72 10.68
C ASP A 29 13.50 -18.15 9.99
N ILE A 30 14.42 -17.22 9.69
CA ILE A 30 15.75 -17.52 9.15
C ILE A 30 16.54 -18.37 10.15
N ALA A 31 16.61 -17.96 11.41
CA ALA A 31 17.37 -18.70 12.44
C ALA A 31 16.82 -20.12 12.65
N GLN A 32 15.50 -20.32 12.64
CA GLN A 32 14.85 -21.63 12.73
C GLN A 32 15.14 -22.48 11.50
N GLY A 33 15.04 -21.90 10.29
CA GLY A 33 15.37 -22.61 9.04
C GLY A 33 16.82 -23.06 9.01
N MET A 34 17.76 -22.17 9.37
CA MET A 34 19.18 -22.48 9.40
C MET A 34 19.54 -23.48 10.52
N ARG A 35 18.90 -23.36 11.70
CA ARG A 35 19.03 -24.37 12.75
C ARG A 35 18.60 -25.75 12.27
N PHE A 36 17.49 -25.85 11.53
CA PHE A 36 17.03 -27.11 10.96
C PHE A 36 18.07 -27.69 9.98
N LEU A 37 18.63 -26.87 9.08
CA LEU A 37 19.65 -27.30 8.12
C LEU A 37 20.93 -27.78 8.82
N HIS A 38 21.41 -27.02 9.82
CA HIS A 38 22.61 -27.37 10.58
C HIS A 38 22.42 -28.54 11.54
N SER A 39 21.18 -28.94 11.84
CA SER A 39 20.86 -30.11 12.66
C SER A 39 20.50 -31.34 11.85
N SER A 40 20.45 -31.25 10.53
CA SER A 40 20.06 -32.36 9.66
C SER A 40 21.17 -33.37 9.51
N THR A 41 20.78 -34.60 9.14
CA THR A 41 21.72 -35.68 8.85
C THR A 41 21.47 -36.21 7.43
N PRO A 42 22.38 -35.98 6.47
CA PRO A 42 23.68 -35.30 6.62
C PRO A 42 23.54 -33.78 6.89
N LEU A 43 24.54 -33.21 7.55
CA LEU A 43 24.66 -31.78 7.80
C LEU A 43 24.57 -31.00 6.48
N VAL A 44 23.69 -29.99 6.44
CA VAL A 44 23.52 -29.09 5.29
C VAL A 44 24.04 -27.70 5.64
N ILE A 45 25.04 -27.23 4.91
CA ILE A 45 25.58 -25.88 4.99
C ILE A 45 25.02 -25.10 3.80
N HIS A 46 24.48 -23.90 4.01
CA HIS A 46 23.86 -23.12 2.95
C HIS A 46 24.91 -22.59 1.95
N GLY A 47 25.91 -21.89 2.43
CA GLY A 47 27.07 -21.41 1.67
C GLY A 47 26.86 -20.17 0.81
N ASP A 48 25.63 -19.65 0.67
CA ASP A 48 25.29 -18.37 0.01
C ASP A 48 24.06 -17.72 0.68
N LEU A 49 24.07 -17.66 2.01
CA LEU A 49 22.98 -17.06 2.76
C LEU A 49 23.03 -15.51 2.62
N LYS A 50 21.95 -14.91 2.14
CA LYS A 50 21.78 -13.46 1.92
C LYS A 50 20.29 -13.12 1.83
N ALA A 51 19.91 -11.84 1.96
CA ALA A 51 18.51 -11.42 1.90
C ALA A 51 17.80 -11.83 0.59
N ALA A 52 18.52 -11.87 -0.54
CA ALA A 52 17.97 -12.33 -1.83
C ALA A 52 17.60 -13.84 -1.85
N ASN A 53 18.19 -14.66 -0.97
CA ASN A 53 17.91 -16.08 -0.84
C ASN A 53 16.97 -16.41 0.34
N VAL A 54 16.31 -15.42 0.88
CA VAL A 54 15.26 -15.56 1.90
C VAL A 54 13.95 -15.13 1.27
N LEU A 55 13.02 -16.06 1.08
CA LEU A 55 11.72 -15.78 0.47
C LEU A 55 10.67 -15.49 1.53
N VAL A 56 9.79 -14.51 1.28
CA VAL A 56 8.78 -14.04 2.24
C VAL A 56 7.38 -14.21 1.66
N ASP A 57 6.45 -14.75 2.46
CA ASP A 57 5.04 -14.91 2.06
C ASP A 57 4.17 -13.71 2.49
N SER A 58 2.88 -13.74 2.13
CA SER A 58 1.91 -12.69 2.46
C SER A 58 1.67 -12.48 3.96
N ASN A 59 2.06 -13.44 4.80
CA ASN A 59 1.98 -13.34 6.26
C ASN A 59 3.33 -12.93 6.89
N PHE A 60 4.26 -12.45 6.08
CA PHE A 60 5.64 -12.11 6.48
C PHE A 60 6.42 -13.27 7.08
N ARG A 61 6.05 -14.51 6.73
CA ARG A 61 6.83 -15.69 7.13
C ARG A 61 7.95 -15.90 6.13
N ALA A 62 9.15 -16.03 6.66
CA ALA A 62 10.35 -16.20 5.84
C ALA A 62 10.75 -17.67 5.68
N LYS A 63 11.30 -17.99 4.53
CA LYS A 63 11.88 -19.32 4.23
C LYS A 63 13.22 -19.16 3.54
N VAL A 64 14.23 -19.81 4.07
CA VAL A 64 15.55 -19.89 3.44
C VAL A 64 15.45 -20.76 2.18
N ALA A 65 16.00 -20.27 1.08
CA ALA A 65 15.93 -20.89 -0.24
C ALA A 65 17.30 -20.89 -0.92
N ASP A 66 17.42 -21.56 -2.07
CA ASP A 66 18.61 -21.63 -2.92
C ASP A 66 19.85 -22.26 -2.27
N PHE A 67 19.74 -23.55 -1.97
CA PHE A 67 20.83 -24.38 -1.44
C PHE A 67 21.84 -24.81 -2.51
N GLY A 68 21.92 -24.14 -3.67
CA GLY A 68 22.70 -24.56 -4.83
C GLY A 68 24.20 -24.73 -4.59
N LEU A 69 24.76 -24.09 -3.54
CA LEU A 69 26.16 -24.19 -3.16
C LEU A 69 26.42 -25.17 -2.00
N SER A 70 25.37 -25.70 -1.36
CA SER A 70 25.48 -26.59 -0.19
C SER A 70 26.32 -27.88 -0.42
N MET A 71 26.45 -28.29 -1.66
CA MET A 71 27.19 -29.53 -2.04
C MET A 71 28.64 -29.28 -2.53
N LYS A 72 29.08 -28.04 -2.71
CA LYS A 72 30.40 -27.72 -3.23
C LYS A 72 31.46 -27.65 -2.11
N LYS A 73 32.20 -28.73 -1.92
CA LYS A 73 33.39 -28.82 -1.05
C LYS A 73 34.65 -28.34 -1.78
N SER A 74 34.67 -27.16 -2.40
CA SER A 74 35.88 -26.60 -3.01
C SER A 74 36.49 -25.55 -2.08
N VAL A 75 37.79 -25.68 -1.84
CA VAL A 75 38.56 -24.62 -1.18
C VAL A 75 38.59 -23.40 -2.10
N GLY A 76 38.15 -22.25 -1.59
CA GLY A 76 38.11 -20.98 -2.32
C GLY A 76 36.74 -20.28 -2.23
N ALA A 77 36.71 -19.01 -2.63
CA ALA A 77 35.53 -18.15 -2.53
C ALA A 77 34.36 -18.71 -3.36
N SER A 78 33.38 -19.29 -2.69
CA SER A 78 32.08 -19.67 -3.26
C SER A 78 30.99 -18.96 -2.47
N GLY A 79 30.22 -18.11 -3.12
CA GLY A 79 29.17 -17.28 -2.52
C GLY A 79 29.24 -15.85 -3.01
N THR A 80 28.42 -14.97 -2.42
CA THR A 80 28.36 -13.54 -2.74
C THR A 80 29.33 -12.75 -1.84
N PRO A 81 30.35 -12.05 -2.38
CA PRO A 81 31.54 -11.64 -1.62
C PRO A 81 31.27 -10.81 -0.36
N TYR A 82 30.30 -9.91 -0.34
CA TYR A 82 30.01 -9.09 0.85
C TYR A 82 29.38 -9.87 2.02
N TRP A 83 28.75 -11.01 1.73
CA TRP A 83 28.15 -11.91 2.73
C TRP A 83 29.11 -13.01 3.16
N MET A 84 30.26 -13.14 2.49
CA MET A 84 31.25 -14.17 2.79
C MET A 84 32.10 -13.84 4.01
N ALA A 85 32.29 -14.82 4.85
CA ALA A 85 33.16 -14.70 6.02
C ALA A 85 34.65 -14.48 5.62
N PRO A 86 35.44 -13.75 6.42
CA PRO A 86 36.82 -13.39 6.06
C PRO A 86 37.73 -14.59 5.82
N GLU A 87 37.56 -15.70 6.51
CA GLU A 87 38.30 -16.95 6.31
C GLU A 87 38.05 -17.58 4.92
N LEU A 88 36.82 -17.42 4.38
CA LEU A 88 36.49 -17.87 3.02
C LEU A 88 37.11 -16.94 1.97
N LEU A 89 37.05 -15.63 2.20
CA LEU A 89 37.64 -14.63 1.30
C LEU A 89 39.16 -14.76 1.21
N ARG A 90 39.84 -15.18 2.30
CA ARG A 90 41.26 -15.48 2.32
C ARG A 90 41.62 -16.84 1.72
N GLY A 91 40.63 -17.69 1.41
CA GLY A 91 40.84 -19.05 0.91
C GLY A 91 41.41 -20.02 1.96
N GLU A 92 41.23 -19.72 3.24
CA GLU A 92 41.73 -20.52 4.38
C GLU A 92 40.77 -21.67 4.76
N SER A 93 39.52 -21.58 4.35
CA SER A 93 38.47 -22.53 4.74
C SER A 93 37.51 -22.86 3.57
N VAL A 94 36.71 -23.86 3.75
CA VAL A 94 35.48 -24.15 2.97
C VAL A 94 34.28 -23.60 3.74
N ASN A 95 33.10 -23.57 3.11
CA ASN A 95 31.87 -23.20 3.78
C ASN A 95 31.64 -24.09 5.03
N THR A 96 31.30 -23.46 6.14
CA THR A 96 31.04 -24.08 7.44
C THR A 96 29.76 -23.51 8.05
N THR A 97 29.27 -24.14 9.13
CA THR A 97 28.16 -23.57 9.91
C THR A 97 28.47 -22.16 10.44
N ALA A 98 29.72 -21.90 10.84
CA ALA A 98 30.18 -20.58 11.30
C ALA A 98 30.24 -19.55 10.18
N SER A 99 30.52 -19.96 8.92
CA SER A 99 30.44 -19.03 7.78
C SER A 99 29.01 -18.62 7.44
N ASP A 100 28.04 -19.52 7.59
CA ASP A 100 26.61 -19.18 7.43
C ASP A 100 26.15 -18.21 8.53
N VAL A 101 26.67 -18.34 9.76
CA VAL A 101 26.40 -17.39 10.85
C VAL A 101 26.95 -15.98 10.53
N TYR A 102 28.13 -15.90 9.92
CA TYR A 102 28.65 -14.60 9.47
C TYR A 102 27.72 -13.97 8.42
N SER A 103 27.28 -14.75 7.44
CA SER A 103 26.32 -14.30 6.42
C SER A 103 24.99 -13.81 7.05
N PHE A 104 24.52 -14.47 8.10
CA PHE A 104 23.37 -14.03 8.89
C PHE A 104 23.63 -12.69 9.59
N GLY A 105 24.83 -12.44 10.09
CA GLY A 105 25.23 -11.14 10.65
C GLY A 105 25.16 -10.01 9.62
N ILE A 106 25.46 -10.28 8.35
CA ILE A 106 25.27 -9.31 7.25
C ILE A 106 23.77 -9.10 6.96
N ILE A 107 22.95 -10.15 6.98
CA ILE A 107 21.48 -10.01 6.82
C ILE A 107 20.89 -9.16 7.95
N LEU A 108 21.37 -9.25 9.17
CA LEU A 108 20.96 -8.35 10.25
C LEU A 108 21.19 -6.88 9.89
N TYR A 109 22.34 -6.57 9.29
CA TYR A 109 22.59 -5.22 8.78
C TYR A 109 21.58 -4.83 7.71
N GLU A 110 21.37 -5.67 6.66
CA GLU A 110 20.42 -5.38 5.59
C GLU A 110 19.00 -5.13 6.12
N LEU A 111 18.51 -5.95 7.04
CA LEU A 111 17.17 -5.86 7.59
C LEU A 111 16.93 -4.59 8.41
N TYR A 112 17.94 -4.10 9.14
CA TYR A 112 17.81 -2.90 9.96
C TYR A 112 18.21 -1.60 9.24
N SER A 113 19.15 -1.64 8.29
CA SER A 113 19.56 -0.46 7.52
C SER A 113 18.69 -0.21 6.29
N ARG A 114 18.12 -1.27 5.70
CA ARG A 114 17.48 -1.28 4.37
C ARG A 114 18.43 -0.83 3.26
N GLU A 115 19.71 -1.09 3.42
CA GLU A 115 20.77 -0.75 2.48
C GLU A 115 21.65 -1.97 2.18
N ASP A 116 22.23 -1.97 1.00
CA ASP A 116 23.26 -2.96 0.67
C ASP A 116 24.47 -2.80 1.59
N PRO A 117 25.12 -3.91 2.01
CA PRO A 117 26.29 -3.84 2.84
C PRO A 117 27.42 -3.09 2.09
N TYR A 118 28.00 -2.10 2.78
CA TYR A 118 29.06 -1.24 2.24
C TYR A 118 28.65 -0.42 1.00
N ALA A 119 27.39 0.01 0.91
CA ALA A 119 26.89 0.81 -0.21
C ALA A 119 27.77 2.04 -0.47
N GLY A 120 28.10 2.27 -1.75
CA GLY A 120 28.94 3.40 -2.18
C GLY A 120 30.45 3.25 -1.96
N GLU A 121 30.92 2.17 -1.33
CA GLU A 121 32.33 1.93 -1.10
C GLU A 121 33.00 1.14 -2.24
N ASN A 122 34.32 1.28 -2.35
CA ASN A 122 35.09 0.54 -3.37
C ASN A 122 35.18 -0.96 -3.01
N PHE A 123 34.62 -1.81 -3.86
CA PHE A 123 34.52 -3.25 -3.68
C PHE A 123 35.85 -3.92 -3.27
N ARG A 124 36.93 -3.68 -4.02
CA ARG A 124 38.23 -4.31 -3.75
C ARG A 124 38.85 -3.83 -2.44
N GLN A 125 38.63 -2.57 -2.09
CA GLN A 125 39.14 -1.98 -0.85
C GLN A 125 38.39 -2.57 0.36
N VAL A 126 37.06 -2.68 0.27
CA VAL A 126 36.23 -3.30 1.33
C VAL A 126 36.69 -4.73 1.61
N LEU A 127 36.81 -5.58 0.58
CA LEU A 127 37.23 -6.97 0.78
C LEU A 127 38.59 -7.10 1.43
N ARG A 128 39.58 -6.24 1.03
CA ARG A 128 40.88 -6.20 1.68
C ARG A 128 40.80 -5.81 3.17
N GLN A 129 39.97 -4.82 3.50
CA GLN A 129 39.79 -4.36 4.86
C GLN A 129 39.00 -5.34 5.74
N VAL A 130 38.06 -6.09 5.17
CA VAL A 130 37.35 -7.18 5.85
C VAL A 130 38.31 -8.33 6.19
N CYS A 131 39.25 -8.63 5.29
CA CYS A 131 40.22 -9.72 5.45
C CYS A 131 41.42 -9.33 6.34
N ASP A 132 41.69 -8.04 6.55
CA ASP A 132 42.83 -7.56 7.35
C ASP A 132 42.49 -7.68 8.86
N PRO A 133 43.25 -8.51 9.64
CA PRO A 133 42.94 -8.69 11.06
C PRO A 133 43.10 -7.42 11.90
N LYS A 134 43.91 -6.44 11.43
CA LYS A 134 44.15 -5.18 12.14
C LYS A 134 43.01 -4.17 11.91
N ILE A 135 42.44 -4.16 10.71
CA ILE A 135 41.32 -3.27 10.34
C ILE A 135 40.00 -3.88 10.73
N ASN A 136 39.83 -5.17 10.45
CA ASN A 136 38.64 -5.97 10.77
C ASN A 136 37.31 -5.25 10.42
N LYS A 137 37.25 -4.71 9.21
CA LYS A 137 36.09 -3.91 8.77
C LYS A 137 34.81 -4.72 8.79
N ARG A 138 33.76 -4.13 9.35
CA ARG A 138 32.39 -4.66 9.36
C ARG A 138 31.41 -3.54 8.99
N PRO A 139 30.17 -3.86 8.56
CA PRO A 139 29.14 -2.85 8.39
C PRO A 139 28.90 -2.12 9.72
N PRO A 140 28.57 -0.82 9.68
CA PRO A 140 28.22 -0.07 10.89
C PRO A 140 26.94 -0.62 11.51
N VAL A 141 26.77 -0.48 12.82
CA VAL A 141 25.52 -0.83 13.49
C VAL A 141 24.45 0.18 13.08
N PRO A 142 23.34 -0.25 12.46
CA PRO A 142 22.25 0.66 12.13
C PRO A 142 21.64 1.32 13.36
N SER A 143 21.31 2.60 13.29
CA SER A 143 20.72 3.36 14.41
C SER A 143 19.34 2.86 14.85
N SER A 144 18.63 2.18 13.96
CA SER A 144 17.32 1.53 14.21
C SER A 144 17.44 0.19 14.95
N MET A 145 18.66 -0.36 15.09
CA MET A 145 18.89 -1.67 15.70
C MET A 145 18.95 -1.55 17.23
N PRO A 146 18.14 -2.32 18.00
CA PRO A 146 18.24 -2.36 19.45
C PRO A 146 19.64 -2.79 19.91
N SER A 147 20.11 -2.23 21.05
CA SER A 147 21.48 -2.44 21.54
C SER A 147 21.81 -3.91 21.84
N GLU A 148 20.84 -4.67 22.34
CA GLU A 148 20.99 -6.11 22.60
C GLU A 148 21.14 -6.91 21.30
N VAL A 149 20.37 -6.56 20.27
CA VAL A 149 20.48 -7.17 18.93
C VAL A 149 21.83 -6.82 18.30
N ALA A 150 22.28 -5.57 18.45
CA ALA A 150 23.55 -5.12 17.94
C ALA A 150 24.73 -5.89 18.55
N SER A 151 24.74 -6.06 19.88
CA SER A 151 25.85 -6.72 20.59
C SER A 151 25.83 -8.24 20.42
N LEU A 152 24.70 -8.90 20.75
CA LEU A 152 24.62 -10.36 20.87
C LEU A 152 24.34 -11.07 19.54
N LEU A 153 23.74 -10.41 18.57
CA LEU A 153 23.48 -11.02 17.27
C LEU A 153 24.45 -10.52 16.19
N MET A 154 24.53 -9.22 15.97
CA MET A 154 25.32 -8.70 14.84
C MET A 154 26.82 -8.77 15.12
N GLN A 155 27.31 -8.24 16.26
CA GLN A 155 28.74 -8.21 16.55
C GLN A 155 29.33 -9.60 16.74
N ASP A 156 28.65 -10.48 17.48
CA ASP A 156 29.11 -11.85 17.72
C ASP A 156 29.05 -12.68 16.44
N SER A 157 27.96 -12.54 15.63
CA SER A 157 27.88 -13.23 14.34
C SER A 157 28.96 -12.79 13.35
N LEU A 158 29.40 -11.53 13.40
CA LEU A 158 30.45 -10.96 12.55
C LEU A 158 31.87 -11.07 13.16
N ALA A 159 32.07 -11.83 14.23
CA ALA A 159 33.38 -12.04 14.83
C ALA A 159 34.40 -12.54 13.81
N ALA A 160 35.65 -12.06 13.94
CA ALA A 160 36.74 -12.44 13.04
C ALA A 160 37.11 -13.92 13.18
N ASP A 161 37.11 -14.41 14.43
CA ASP A 161 37.33 -15.82 14.75
C ASP A 161 36.03 -16.62 14.56
N PRO A 162 35.98 -17.59 13.63
CA PRO A 162 34.80 -18.44 13.42
C PRO A 162 34.34 -19.18 14.70
N SER A 163 35.27 -19.55 15.58
CA SER A 163 34.95 -20.26 16.84
C SER A 163 34.23 -19.41 17.88
N SER A 164 34.31 -18.08 17.76
CA SER A 164 33.64 -17.13 18.64
C SER A 164 32.22 -16.81 18.20
N ARG A 165 31.81 -17.28 17.00
CA ARG A 165 30.45 -17.03 16.48
C ARG A 165 29.46 -17.99 17.12
N PRO A 166 28.26 -17.50 17.51
CA PRO A 166 27.20 -18.35 18.05
C PRO A 166 26.69 -19.35 17.01
N SER A 167 26.14 -20.45 17.48
CA SER A 167 25.41 -21.39 16.61
C SER A 167 23.98 -20.89 16.33
N PHE A 168 23.33 -21.38 15.26
CA PHE A 168 21.91 -21.05 15.02
C PHE A 168 20.98 -21.62 16.12
N VAL A 169 21.41 -22.56 16.93
CA VAL A 169 20.66 -22.98 18.13
C VAL A 169 20.64 -21.86 19.16
N GLU A 170 21.79 -21.23 19.44
CA GLU A 170 21.91 -20.11 20.37
C GLU A 170 21.19 -18.87 19.85
N LEU A 171 21.33 -18.55 18.55
CA LEU A 171 20.63 -17.43 17.91
C LEU A 171 19.10 -17.61 17.97
N ASP A 172 18.55 -18.79 17.69
CA ASP A 172 17.12 -19.09 17.80
C ASP A 172 16.62 -18.94 19.24
N LEU A 173 17.39 -19.44 20.22
CA LEU A 173 17.06 -19.27 21.65
C LEU A 173 17.07 -17.81 22.09
N PHE A 174 18.05 -17.03 21.64
CA PHE A 174 18.13 -15.60 21.94
C PHE A 174 16.94 -14.85 21.35
N LEU A 175 16.65 -15.04 20.06
CA LEU A 175 15.55 -14.38 19.39
C LEU A 175 14.18 -14.71 20.00
N LYS A 176 14.01 -15.92 20.56
CA LYS A 176 12.79 -16.30 21.28
C LYS A 176 12.64 -15.54 22.60
N ARG A 177 13.72 -15.36 23.36
CA ARG A 177 13.70 -14.59 24.62
C ARG A 177 13.46 -13.11 24.39
N PHE A 178 14.09 -12.55 23.35
CA PHE A 178 13.97 -11.14 23.02
C PHE A 178 12.51 -10.73 22.71
N SER A 179 11.70 -11.67 22.22
CA SER A 179 10.28 -11.44 21.94
C SER A 179 9.39 -11.36 23.17
N ALA A 180 9.77 -12.00 24.27
CA ALA A 180 8.89 -12.13 25.44
C ALA A 180 9.05 -10.99 26.45
N ASP A 181 10.24 -10.39 26.54
CA ASP A 181 10.62 -9.55 27.70
C ASP A 181 10.88 -8.07 27.37
N ASN A 182 11.03 -7.65 26.10
CA ASN A 182 11.55 -6.32 25.75
C ASN A 182 10.73 -5.50 24.75
N VAL A 183 9.52 -5.88 24.44
CA VAL A 183 8.61 -5.00 23.70
C VAL A 183 7.76 -4.27 24.72
N ASP A 184 7.93 -2.96 24.87
CA ASP A 184 6.98 -2.12 25.58
C ASP A 184 5.59 -2.39 24.99
N PRO A 185 4.62 -2.96 25.76
CA PRO A 185 3.30 -3.32 25.23
C PRO A 185 2.58 -2.15 24.58
N VAL A 186 2.93 -0.92 24.96
CA VAL A 186 2.38 0.32 24.39
C VAL A 186 2.98 0.58 22.99
N GLN A 187 4.27 0.35 22.80
CA GLN A 187 4.96 0.55 21.53
C GLN A 187 4.61 -0.54 20.52
N ALA A 188 4.49 -1.80 20.96
CA ALA A 188 3.99 -2.90 20.13
C ALA A 188 2.53 -2.69 19.71
N GLY A 189 1.68 -2.22 20.61
CA GLY A 189 0.29 -1.86 20.31
C GLY A 189 0.21 -0.71 19.31
N GLN A 190 1.03 0.33 19.45
CA GLN A 190 1.09 1.47 18.53
C GLN A 190 1.61 1.07 17.15
N ASN A 191 2.63 0.20 17.07
CA ASN A 191 3.17 -0.28 15.79
C ASN A 191 2.18 -1.21 15.06
N ILE A 192 1.44 -2.06 15.77
CA ILE A 192 0.37 -2.88 15.20
C ILE A 192 -0.80 -2.01 14.71
N VAL A 193 -1.18 -1.00 15.49
CA VAL A 193 -2.23 -0.03 15.10
C VAL A 193 -1.76 0.78 13.88
N GLN A 194 -0.52 1.25 13.86
CA GLN A 194 0.05 2.01 12.75
C GLN A 194 0.19 1.14 11.49
N ALA A 195 0.64 -0.10 11.61
CA ALA A 195 0.71 -1.05 10.49
C ALA A 195 -0.69 -1.40 9.94
N LYS A 196 -1.68 -1.58 10.82
CA LYS A 196 -3.08 -1.77 10.44
C LYS A 196 -3.64 -0.52 9.77
N MET A 197 -3.40 0.68 10.32
CA MET A 197 -3.80 1.95 9.70
C MET A 197 -3.18 2.12 8.31
N ASN A 198 -1.89 1.85 8.14
CA ASN A 198 -1.22 1.97 6.84
C ASN A 198 -1.75 0.95 5.83
N THR A 199 -2.07 -0.27 6.26
CA THR A 199 -2.73 -1.29 5.43
C THR A 199 -4.12 -0.82 5.04
N GLN A 200 -4.88 -0.30 5.98
CA GLN A 200 -6.24 0.18 5.78
C GLN A 200 -6.28 1.41 4.84
N ILE A 201 -5.32 2.33 4.95
CA ILE A 201 -5.23 3.50 4.05
C ILE A 201 -5.09 3.05 2.57
N VAL A 202 -4.28 2.03 2.28
CA VAL A 202 -4.13 1.52 0.91
C VAL A 202 -5.42 0.85 0.43
N ASP A 203 -6.12 0.10 1.32
CA ASP A 203 -7.41 -0.52 1.01
C ASP A 203 -8.54 0.51 0.85
N ASP A 204 -8.45 1.64 1.54
CA ASP A 204 -9.41 2.75 1.40
C ASP A 204 -9.19 3.56 0.10
N ILE A 205 -7.96 3.56 -0.45
CA ILE A 205 -7.60 4.33 -1.67
C ILE A 205 -7.79 3.50 -2.95
N PHE A 206 -7.58 2.17 -2.89
CA PHE A 206 -7.61 1.29 -4.05
C PHE A 206 -8.63 0.16 -3.86
N PRO A 207 -9.28 -0.34 -4.92
CA PRO A 207 -10.01 -1.60 -4.87
C PRO A 207 -9.13 -2.72 -4.30
N GLU A 208 -9.73 -3.66 -3.56
CA GLU A 208 -8.99 -4.68 -2.78
C GLU A 208 -7.97 -5.46 -3.64
N HIS A 209 -8.37 -5.90 -4.83
CA HIS A 209 -7.50 -6.65 -5.74
C HIS A 209 -6.33 -5.81 -6.28
N ILE A 210 -6.53 -4.49 -6.47
CA ILE A 210 -5.50 -3.52 -6.85
C ILE A 210 -4.54 -3.26 -5.69
N ALA A 211 -5.08 -3.03 -4.49
CA ALA A 211 -4.32 -2.84 -3.27
C ALA A 211 -3.40 -4.05 -3.01
N MET A 212 -3.92 -5.26 -3.20
CA MET A 212 -3.16 -6.51 -3.09
C MET A 212 -2.04 -6.60 -4.13
N ALA A 213 -2.34 -6.29 -5.41
CA ALA A 213 -1.35 -6.31 -6.48
C ALA A 213 -0.21 -5.30 -6.25
N LEU A 214 -0.54 -4.09 -5.78
CA LEU A 214 0.44 -3.05 -5.46
C LEU A 214 1.34 -3.46 -4.28
N ARG A 215 0.78 -4.07 -3.23
CA ARG A 215 1.55 -4.61 -2.09
C ARG A 215 2.52 -5.72 -2.50
N GLU A 216 2.12 -6.54 -3.45
CA GLU A 216 2.95 -7.61 -4.00
C GLU A 216 3.96 -7.11 -5.05
N GLY A 217 4.02 -5.82 -5.32
CA GLY A 217 4.89 -5.24 -6.35
C GLY A 217 4.54 -5.70 -7.77
N ARG A 218 3.33 -6.27 -7.96
CA ARG A 218 2.85 -6.71 -9.27
C ARG A 218 2.37 -5.52 -10.09
N LYS A 219 2.64 -5.56 -11.38
CA LYS A 219 2.07 -4.60 -12.32
C LYS A 219 0.55 -4.80 -12.39
N VAL A 220 -0.18 -3.72 -12.22
CA VAL A 220 -1.63 -3.69 -12.42
C VAL A 220 -1.90 -3.44 -13.89
N GLU A 221 -2.52 -4.42 -14.56
CA GLU A 221 -2.97 -4.24 -15.93
C GLU A 221 -4.32 -3.50 -15.93
N PRO A 222 -4.58 -2.62 -16.95
CA PRO A 222 -5.85 -1.93 -17.04
C PRO A 222 -7.02 -2.91 -17.21
N GLU A 223 -8.12 -2.66 -16.51
CA GLU A 223 -9.31 -3.48 -16.51
C GLU A 223 -10.43 -2.82 -17.32
N HIS A 224 -11.04 -3.56 -18.22
CA HIS A 224 -12.25 -3.11 -18.93
C HIS A 224 -13.49 -3.50 -18.12
N LYS A 225 -14.39 -2.54 -17.91
CA LYS A 225 -15.71 -2.74 -17.31
C LYS A 225 -16.77 -2.32 -18.30
N ASP A 226 -17.70 -3.23 -18.61
CA ASP A 226 -18.71 -3.03 -19.65
C ASP A 226 -19.71 -1.92 -19.31
N CYS A 227 -20.06 -1.80 -18.03
CA CYS A 227 -20.97 -0.76 -17.58
C CYS A 227 -20.70 -0.40 -16.12
N VAL A 228 -20.34 0.83 -15.85
CA VAL A 228 -20.27 1.43 -14.51
C VAL A 228 -21.13 2.70 -14.47
N THR A 229 -21.58 3.12 -13.30
CA THR A 229 -22.20 4.43 -13.14
C THR A 229 -21.21 5.36 -12.44
N VAL A 230 -20.81 6.42 -13.11
CA VAL A 230 -19.91 7.46 -12.57
C VAL A 230 -20.75 8.61 -12.00
N PHE A 231 -20.31 9.13 -10.87
CA PHE A 231 -20.93 10.21 -10.11
C PHE A 231 -19.97 11.38 -9.99
N PHE A 232 -20.50 12.58 -10.19
CA PHE A 232 -19.81 13.85 -10.03
C PHE A 232 -20.68 14.81 -9.21
N SER A 233 -20.09 15.48 -8.24
CA SER A 233 -20.71 16.60 -7.53
C SER A 233 -19.76 17.77 -7.45
N ASP A 234 -20.31 18.98 -7.40
CA ASP A 234 -19.56 20.22 -7.31
C ASP A 234 -20.34 21.23 -6.44
N ILE A 235 -19.63 22.11 -5.71
CA ILE A 235 -20.23 23.12 -4.86
C ILE A 235 -20.59 24.35 -5.69
N CYS A 236 -21.85 24.74 -5.64
CA CYS A 236 -22.33 25.89 -6.37
C CYS A 236 -21.68 27.21 -5.87
N SER A 237 -21.15 28.01 -6.79
CA SER A 237 -20.48 29.29 -6.49
C SER A 237 -19.28 29.18 -5.53
N PHE A 238 -18.61 28.03 -5.51
CA PHE A 238 -17.47 27.78 -4.63
C PHE A 238 -16.36 28.83 -4.77
N THR A 239 -16.02 29.21 -6.00
CA THR A 239 -14.97 30.19 -6.28
C THR A 239 -15.26 31.53 -5.61
N ASP A 240 -16.48 32.00 -5.71
CA ASP A 240 -16.91 33.31 -5.10
C ASP A 240 -16.98 33.18 -3.57
N MET A 241 -17.49 32.08 -3.07
CA MET A 241 -17.60 31.81 -1.64
C MET A 241 -16.23 31.68 -0.99
N SER A 242 -15.32 30.89 -1.60
CA SER A 242 -13.96 30.65 -1.09
C SER A 242 -13.10 31.91 -1.10
N ALA A 243 -13.32 32.83 -2.06
CA ALA A 243 -12.65 34.13 -2.10
C ALA A 243 -13.04 35.08 -0.93
N GLN A 244 -14.20 34.83 -0.31
CA GLN A 244 -14.72 35.65 0.80
C GLN A 244 -14.48 35.00 2.19
N MET A 245 -13.87 33.82 2.24
CA MET A 245 -13.65 33.07 3.48
C MET A 245 -12.17 32.87 3.75
N PRO A 246 -11.73 32.81 5.02
CA PRO A 246 -10.39 32.35 5.34
C PRO A 246 -10.16 30.91 4.85
N PRO A 247 -8.97 30.57 4.31
CA PRO A 247 -8.69 29.22 3.78
C PRO A 247 -8.95 28.09 4.79
N ALA A 248 -8.70 28.32 6.08
CA ALA A 248 -8.96 27.34 7.12
C ALA A 248 -10.46 27.01 7.25
N LYS A 249 -11.36 28.02 7.13
CA LYS A 249 -12.81 27.80 7.16
C LYS A 249 -13.33 27.10 5.89
N VAL A 250 -12.72 27.39 4.74
CA VAL A 250 -13.04 26.68 3.49
C VAL A 250 -12.69 25.21 3.63
N ASN A 251 -11.49 24.90 4.16
CA ASN A 251 -11.07 23.51 4.40
C ASN A 251 -12.00 22.79 5.39
N ASP A 252 -12.36 23.44 6.50
CA ASP A 252 -13.27 22.88 7.51
C ASP A 252 -14.67 22.60 6.93
N MET A 253 -15.21 23.47 6.11
CA MET A 253 -16.48 23.26 5.42
C MET A 253 -16.41 22.05 4.47
N LEU A 254 -15.35 21.96 3.65
CA LEU A 254 -15.13 20.83 2.74
C LEU A 254 -14.99 19.50 3.50
N ASP A 255 -14.23 19.52 4.59
CA ASP A 255 -14.02 18.34 5.44
C ASP A 255 -15.34 17.82 6.02
N ARG A 256 -16.18 18.70 6.56
CA ARG A 256 -17.50 18.35 7.09
C ARG A 256 -18.46 17.80 6.02
N LEU A 257 -18.47 18.38 4.82
CA LEU A 257 -19.29 17.92 3.72
C LEU A 257 -18.80 16.55 3.22
N PHE A 258 -17.49 16.45 2.90
CA PHE A 258 -16.92 15.22 2.34
C PHE A 258 -16.93 14.06 3.34
N PHE A 259 -16.77 14.32 4.64
CA PHE A 259 -16.95 13.31 5.67
C PHE A 259 -18.33 12.65 5.62
N LYS A 260 -19.41 13.45 5.47
CA LYS A 260 -20.76 12.91 5.30
C LYS A 260 -20.90 12.12 3.99
N MET A 261 -20.37 12.64 2.89
CA MET A 261 -20.43 11.95 1.59
C MET A 261 -19.66 10.65 1.59
N ASP A 262 -18.48 10.60 2.23
CA ASP A 262 -17.67 9.39 2.34
C ASP A 262 -18.40 8.29 3.14
N HIS A 263 -19.10 8.65 4.23
CA HIS A 263 -19.95 7.69 4.96
C HIS A 263 -21.12 7.19 4.13
N LEU A 264 -21.75 8.07 3.36
CA LEU A 264 -22.83 7.69 2.45
C LEU A 264 -22.31 6.78 1.32
N SER A 265 -21.11 7.03 0.80
CA SER A 265 -20.53 6.22 -0.27
C SER A 265 -20.33 4.76 0.16
N ILE A 266 -19.89 4.51 1.40
CA ILE A 266 -19.80 3.16 1.99
C ILE A 266 -21.20 2.52 2.07
N LYS A 267 -22.20 3.26 2.57
CA LYS A 267 -23.59 2.75 2.72
C LYS A 267 -24.19 2.30 1.40
N TYR A 268 -23.93 3.03 0.31
CA TYR A 268 -24.49 2.74 -1.01
C TYR A 268 -23.56 1.93 -1.92
N GLY A 269 -22.37 1.59 -1.47
CA GLY A 269 -21.38 0.86 -2.27
C GLY A 269 -20.86 1.66 -3.47
N VAL A 270 -20.73 2.98 -3.32
CA VAL A 270 -20.13 3.88 -4.32
C VAL A 270 -18.65 4.05 -3.98
N PHE A 271 -17.77 3.60 -4.84
CA PHE A 271 -16.34 3.73 -4.65
C PHE A 271 -15.89 5.17 -4.92
N LYS A 272 -15.22 5.80 -3.95
CA LYS A 272 -14.64 7.14 -4.12
C LYS A 272 -13.41 7.06 -5.00
N ILE A 273 -13.38 7.80 -6.09
CA ILE A 273 -12.24 7.86 -7.01
C ILE A 273 -11.28 8.97 -6.58
N GLU A 274 -11.78 10.19 -6.41
CA GLU A 274 -10.98 11.35 -6.03
C GLU A 274 -11.84 12.53 -5.62
N THR A 275 -11.16 13.53 -5.04
CA THR A 275 -11.69 14.89 -4.93
C THR A 275 -10.83 15.83 -5.77
N ILE A 276 -11.45 16.69 -6.57
CA ILE A 276 -10.78 17.68 -7.42
C ILE A 276 -11.26 19.06 -7.00
N GLY A 277 -10.50 19.71 -6.10
CA GLY A 277 -10.94 20.96 -5.48
C GLY A 277 -12.18 20.74 -4.63
N ASP A 278 -13.32 21.31 -5.04
CA ASP A 278 -14.62 21.18 -4.40
C ASP A 278 -15.52 20.10 -5.04
N ALA A 279 -15.01 19.39 -6.04
CA ALA A 279 -15.71 18.31 -6.69
C ALA A 279 -15.40 16.96 -6.01
N TRP A 280 -16.43 16.14 -5.75
CA TRP A 280 -16.32 14.76 -5.29
C TRP A 280 -16.71 13.81 -6.43
N VAL A 281 -15.83 12.82 -6.73
CA VAL A 281 -16.00 11.89 -7.85
C VAL A 281 -16.00 10.47 -7.34
N GLY A 282 -16.97 9.66 -7.78
CA GLY A 282 -17.07 8.24 -7.45
C GLY A 282 -17.69 7.39 -8.57
N ALA A 283 -17.71 6.09 -8.36
CA ALA A 283 -18.28 5.14 -9.29
C ALA A 283 -18.87 3.92 -8.58
N ALA A 284 -19.89 3.33 -9.15
CA ALA A 284 -20.48 2.06 -8.71
C ALA A 284 -20.33 0.99 -9.79
N ASN A 285 -20.32 -0.29 -9.41
CA ASN A 285 -20.04 -1.46 -10.25
C ASN A 285 -18.58 -1.51 -10.75
N LEU A 286 -17.67 -1.04 -9.91
CA LEU A 286 -16.26 -0.92 -10.27
C LEU A 286 -15.44 -2.11 -9.76
N ASP A 287 -15.56 -2.45 -8.49
CA ASP A 287 -14.85 -3.55 -7.83
C ASP A 287 -15.71 -4.80 -7.81
N ASP A 288 -16.81 -4.76 -7.07
CA ASP A 288 -17.80 -5.83 -7.01
C ASP A 288 -18.87 -5.67 -8.09
N SER A 289 -19.42 -6.80 -8.53
CA SER A 289 -20.57 -6.81 -9.43
C SER A 289 -21.82 -6.30 -8.70
N GLN A 290 -22.35 -5.17 -9.16
CA GLN A 290 -23.54 -4.51 -8.59
C GLN A 290 -24.60 -4.36 -9.69
N PRO A 291 -25.52 -5.31 -9.84
CA PRO A 291 -26.54 -5.25 -10.91
C PRO A 291 -27.51 -4.05 -10.76
N ASP A 292 -27.56 -3.44 -9.59
CA ASP A 292 -28.36 -2.26 -9.23
C ASP A 292 -27.51 -0.95 -9.11
N HIS A 293 -26.35 -0.90 -9.75
CA HIS A 293 -25.37 0.19 -9.59
C HIS A 293 -25.92 1.59 -9.87
N THR A 294 -26.80 1.73 -10.88
CA THR A 294 -27.35 3.05 -11.23
C THR A 294 -28.36 3.51 -10.18
N LYS A 295 -29.16 2.60 -9.62
CA LYS A 295 -30.06 2.86 -8.50
C LYS A 295 -29.28 3.27 -7.25
N ARG A 296 -28.20 2.58 -6.91
CA ARG A 296 -27.33 2.93 -5.78
C ARG A 296 -26.77 4.32 -5.91
N VAL A 297 -26.29 4.70 -7.10
CA VAL A 297 -25.77 6.05 -7.36
C VAL A 297 -26.89 7.11 -7.25
N ALA A 298 -28.08 6.82 -7.73
CA ALA A 298 -29.20 7.74 -7.61
C ALA A 298 -29.65 7.95 -6.15
N GLU A 299 -29.75 6.88 -5.34
CA GLU A 299 -30.05 6.96 -3.92
C GLU A 299 -28.93 7.71 -3.16
N PHE A 300 -27.67 7.40 -3.44
CA PHE A 300 -26.51 8.12 -2.92
C PHE A 300 -26.57 9.61 -3.25
N ALA A 301 -26.88 9.95 -4.50
CA ALA A 301 -26.99 11.36 -4.93
C ALA A 301 -28.08 12.12 -4.18
N ILE A 302 -29.24 11.50 -3.92
CA ILE A 302 -30.35 12.08 -3.15
C ILE A 302 -29.90 12.38 -1.71
N GLU A 303 -29.22 11.43 -1.07
CA GLU A 303 -28.73 11.62 0.29
C GLU A 303 -27.58 12.66 0.35
N CYS A 304 -26.73 12.76 -0.69
CA CYS A 304 -25.70 13.81 -0.77
C CYS A 304 -26.32 15.22 -0.83
N ILE A 305 -27.39 15.44 -1.57
CA ILE A 305 -28.13 16.71 -1.56
C ILE A 305 -28.66 17.02 -0.15
N ALA A 306 -29.24 16.02 0.53
CA ALA A 306 -29.71 16.19 1.90
C ALA A 306 -28.56 16.55 2.87
N ALA A 307 -27.45 15.83 2.77
CA ALA A 307 -26.26 16.07 3.59
C ALA A 307 -25.64 17.47 3.36
N ALA A 308 -25.64 17.97 2.12
CA ALA A 308 -25.18 19.31 1.79
C ALA A 308 -26.13 20.37 2.39
N ASN A 309 -27.43 20.20 2.28
CA ASN A 309 -28.43 21.08 2.87
C ASN A 309 -28.36 21.15 4.40
N GLU A 310 -27.77 20.17 5.07
CA GLU A 310 -27.52 20.15 6.51
C GLU A 310 -26.11 20.64 6.90
N THR A 311 -25.27 20.95 5.93
CA THR A 311 -23.89 21.39 6.19
C THR A 311 -23.80 22.89 6.08
N LEU A 312 -23.55 23.55 7.21
CA LEU A 312 -23.39 25.02 7.26
C LEU A 312 -22.12 25.44 6.50
N ILE A 313 -22.19 26.56 5.78
CA ILE A 313 -21.02 27.16 5.14
C ILE A 313 -19.99 27.58 6.20
N ASP A 314 -20.46 28.18 7.30
CA ASP A 314 -19.63 28.61 8.41
C ASP A 314 -20.41 28.40 9.74
N GLU A 315 -19.90 27.53 10.62
CA GLU A 315 -20.56 27.18 11.89
C GLU A 315 -20.65 28.37 12.85
N GLU A 316 -19.71 29.34 12.77
CA GLU A 316 -19.73 30.55 13.56
C GLU A 316 -20.69 31.58 12.97
N HIS A 317 -21.11 31.44 11.71
CA HIS A 317 -21.98 32.33 10.97
C HIS A 317 -23.10 31.56 10.25
N PRO A 318 -24.07 30.97 10.99
CA PRO A 318 -25.16 30.18 10.40
C PRO A 318 -26.03 30.97 9.41
N GLU A 319 -26.04 32.31 9.52
CA GLU A 319 -26.77 33.19 8.60
C GLU A 319 -26.24 33.14 7.16
N LYS A 320 -25.03 32.64 6.92
CA LYS A 320 -24.50 32.40 5.57
C LYS A 320 -25.19 31.24 4.86
N GLY A 321 -26.00 30.45 5.59
CA GLY A 321 -26.75 29.32 5.07
C GLY A 321 -25.96 28.04 4.97
N THR A 322 -26.46 27.15 4.14
CA THR A 322 -25.92 25.76 3.95
C THR A 322 -25.26 25.63 2.59
N VAL A 323 -24.41 24.58 2.46
CA VAL A 323 -23.73 24.28 1.21
C VAL A 323 -24.75 23.82 0.17
N GLN A 324 -24.67 24.40 -1.02
CA GLN A 324 -25.46 23.99 -2.17
C GLN A 324 -24.56 23.23 -3.15
N ILE A 325 -24.90 22.00 -3.49
CA ILE A 325 -24.20 21.20 -4.50
C ILE A 325 -25.09 20.95 -5.71
N ARG A 326 -24.47 20.72 -6.85
CA ARG A 326 -25.11 20.14 -8.02
C ARG A 326 -24.48 18.78 -8.30
N ILE A 327 -25.26 17.84 -8.81
CA ILE A 327 -24.84 16.47 -9.04
C ILE A 327 -25.18 16.06 -10.47
N GLY A 328 -24.27 15.27 -11.06
CA GLY A 328 -24.50 14.60 -12.32
C GLY A 328 -23.96 13.18 -12.31
N PHE A 329 -24.66 12.26 -12.97
CA PHE A 329 -24.16 10.90 -13.17
C PHE A 329 -24.48 10.36 -14.56
N HIS A 330 -23.66 9.42 -15.01
CA HIS A 330 -23.81 8.74 -16.29
C HIS A 330 -23.30 7.31 -16.20
N SER A 331 -23.89 6.41 -17.01
CA SER A 331 -23.56 4.99 -17.04
C SER A 331 -22.97 4.61 -18.39
N GLY A 332 -21.94 3.77 -18.40
CA GLY A 332 -21.32 3.27 -19.62
C GLY A 332 -19.99 2.54 -19.37
N PRO A 333 -19.31 2.12 -20.45
CA PRO A 333 -18.08 1.37 -20.38
C PRO A 333 -16.88 2.24 -20.00
N ILE A 334 -15.96 1.66 -19.20
CA ILE A 334 -14.70 2.30 -18.82
C ILE A 334 -13.52 1.34 -18.93
N VAL A 335 -12.32 1.93 -18.90
CA VAL A 335 -11.08 1.24 -18.56
C VAL A 335 -10.60 1.82 -17.23
N ALA A 336 -10.40 0.98 -16.23
CA ALA A 336 -9.84 1.35 -14.94
C ALA A 336 -8.37 0.89 -14.86
N GLY A 337 -7.51 1.69 -14.25
CA GLY A 337 -6.10 1.32 -14.12
C GLY A 337 -5.33 2.22 -13.17
N VAL A 338 -4.14 1.77 -12.79
CA VAL A 338 -3.22 2.53 -11.94
C VAL A 338 -2.23 3.31 -12.79
N VAL A 339 -2.16 4.62 -12.58
CA VAL A 339 -1.26 5.53 -13.30
C VAL A 339 -0.27 6.16 -12.32
N GLY A 340 0.99 6.20 -12.74
CA GLY A 340 2.09 6.78 -11.97
C GLY A 340 2.85 5.73 -11.16
N THR A 341 4.16 5.98 -10.99
CA THR A 341 5.05 5.09 -10.22
C THR A 341 5.37 5.66 -8.85
N ARG A 342 5.47 6.97 -8.70
CA ARG A 342 5.83 7.64 -7.44
C ARG A 342 4.64 7.91 -6.53
N LEU A 343 3.50 8.27 -7.14
CA LEU A 343 2.21 8.46 -6.46
C LEU A 343 1.17 7.75 -7.33
N PRO A 344 1.06 6.43 -7.20
CA PRO A 344 0.10 5.68 -8.01
C PRO A 344 -1.31 6.14 -7.70
N LYS A 345 -2.09 6.37 -8.75
CA LYS A 345 -3.48 6.81 -8.66
C LYS A 345 -4.37 5.86 -9.45
N TYR A 346 -5.43 5.39 -8.80
CA TYR A 346 -6.46 4.64 -9.52
C TYR A 346 -7.29 5.61 -10.35
N THR A 347 -7.34 5.37 -11.64
CA THR A 347 -7.88 6.33 -12.61
C THR A 347 -8.82 5.62 -13.56
N LEU A 348 -9.94 6.25 -13.86
CA LEU A 348 -10.93 5.78 -14.80
C LEU A 348 -10.79 6.51 -16.12
N PHE A 349 -10.76 5.75 -17.23
CA PHE A 349 -10.66 6.26 -18.58
C PHE A 349 -11.88 5.86 -19.39
N GLY A 350 -12.41 6.77 -20.14
CA GLY A 350 -13.52 6.54 -21.05
C GLY A 350 -14.39 7.77 -21.25
N ASP A 351 -15.19 7.73 -22.27
CA ASP A 351 -16.13 8.79 -22.57
C ASP A 351 -17.19 9.00 -21.48
N VAL A 352 -17.45 7.95 -20.70
CA VAL A 352 -18.39 7.98 -19.56
C VAL A 352 -17.97 9.01 -18.52
N MET A 353 -16.67 9.19 -18.26
CA MET A 353 -16.16 10.19 -17.32
C MET A 353 -16.48 11.62 -17.81
N ASN A 354 -16.23 11.87 -19.09
CA ASN A 354 -16.55 13.17 -19.69
C ASN A 354 -18.07 13.45 -19.67
N THR A 355 -18.88 12.44 -19.99
CA THR A 355 -20.33 12.59 -20.00
C THR A 355 -20.88 12.79 -18.59
N GLY A 356 -20.40 12.04 -17.59
CA GLY A 356 -20.78 12.23 -16.19
C GLY A 356 -20.46 13.64 -15.67
N SER A 357 -19.24 14.12 -15.92
CA SER A 357 -18.86 15.52 -15.60
C SER A 357 -19.73 16.54 -16.32
N ARG A 358 -20.19 16.26 -17.57
CA ARG A 358 -21.13 17.15 -18.26
C ARG A 358 -22.54 17.11 -17.68
N MET A 359 -22.98 15.97 -17.17
CA MET A 359 -24.26 15.89 -16.44
C MET A 359 -24.20 16.79 -15.20
N GLU A 360 -23.10 16.74 -14.45
CA GLU A 360 -22.88 17.61 -13.27
C GLU A 360 -22.86 19.08 -13.67
N SER A 361 -21.97 19.50 -14.59
CA SER A 361 -21.76 20.91 -14.93
C SER A 361 -22.95 21.60 -15.61
N ASN A 362 -23.87 20.82 -16.19
CA ASN A 362 -25.13 21.29 -16.74
C ASN A 362 -26.33 21.11 -15.78
N SER A 363 -26.10 20.55 -14.59
CA SER A 363 -27.15 20.44 -13.57
C SER A 363 -27.43 21.81 -12.91
N LEU A 364 -28.49 21.89 -12.14
CA LEU A 364 -28.88 23.09 -11.39
C LEU A 364 -28.53 22.94 -9.90
N PRO A 365 -28.35 24.06 -9.17
CA PRO A 365 -28.12 24.01 -7.72
C PRO A 365 -29.22 23.19 -7.01
N GLY A 366 -28.79 22.29 -6.12
CA GLY A 366 -29.70 21.40 -5.39
C GLY A 366 -30.35 20.31 -6.25
N ARG A 367 -29.90 20.11 -7.52
CA ARG A 367 -30.50 19.14 -8.42
C ARG A 367 -29.51 18.03 -8.82
N ILE A 368 -30.08 16.88 -9.13
CA ILE A 368 -29.38 15.71 -9.64
C ILE A 368 -29.78 15.53 -11.10
N GLN A 369 -28.81 15.46 -12.01
CA GLN A 369 -29.05 15.24 -13.42
C GLN A 369 -28.41 13.94 -13.90
N CYS A 370 -29.10 13.18 -14.75
CA CYS A 370 -28.55 12.03 -15.42
C CYS A 370 -28.84 12.05 -16.94
N SER A 371 -28.08 11.23 -17.66
CA SER A 371 -28.32 10.97 -19.07
C SER A 371 -29.50 10.03 -19.29
N ASP A 372 -30.00 9.97 -20.51
CA ASP A 372 -30.99 9.00 -20.98
C ASP A 372 -30.56 7.55 -20.71
N VAL A 373 -29.30 7.19 -21.02
CA VAL A 373 -28.74 5.86 -20.73
C VAL A 373 -28.88 5.48 -19.26
N SER A 374 -28.57 6.41 -18.36
CA SER A 374 -28.70 6.15 -16.92
C SER A 374 -30.18 6.11 -16.46
N ALA A 375 -31.03 6.92 -17.08
CA ALA A 375 -32.45 6.90 -16.80
C ALA A 375 -33.08 5.55 -17.22
N ASP A 376 -32.73 5.02 -18.38
CA ASP A 376 -33.19 3.72 -18.86
C ASP A 376 -32.73 2.58 -17.92
N LEU A 377 -31.46 2.60 -17.52
CA LEU A 377 -30.94 1.64 -16.55
C LEU A 377 -31.63 1.72 -15.18
N LEU A 378 -31.97 2.93 -14.70
CA LEU A 378 -32.77 3.09 -13.49
C LEU A 378 -34.14 2.43 -13.59
N VAL A 379 -34.78 2.56 -14.76
CA VAL A 379 -36.09 1.88 -15.01
C VAL A 379 -35.93 0.37 -15.00
N GLU A 380 -34.86 -0.16 -15.65
CA GLU A 380 -34.60 -1.60 -15.70
C GLU A 380 -34.22 -2.18 -14.31
N GLN A 381 -33.44 -1.46 -13.51
CA GLN A 381 -32.98 -1.91 -12.20
C GLN A 381 -34.01 -1.74 -11.09
N GLY A 382 -35.12 -1.09 -11.38
CA GLY A 382 -36.17 -0.77 -10.41
C GLY A 382 -35.80 0.50 -9.59
N TYR A 383 -36.67 1.48 -9.65
CA TYR A 383 -36.42 2.81 -9.06
C TYR A 383 -37.47 3.18 -8.01
N ASP A 384 -37.93 2.22 -7.22
CA ASP A 384 -38.89 2.46 -6.12
C ASP A 384 -38.36 3.56 -5.19
N GLY A 385 -39.17 4.60 -4.96
CA GLY A 385 -38.79 5.76 -4.16
C GLY A 385 -37.97 6.83 -4.91
N ILE A 386 -37.73 6.67 -6.21
CA ILE A 386 -37.07 7.64 -7.08
C ILE A 386 -38.03 8.14 -8.14
N ARG A 387 -38.04 9.45 -8.42
CA ARG A 387 -38.78 10.07 -9.49
C ARG A 387 -37.84 10.58 -10.56
N LEU A 388 -38.08 10.17 -11.81
CA LEU A 388 -37.42 10.74 -13.00
C LEU A 388 -38.29 11.85 -13.59
N ILE A 389 -37.69 13.02 -13.78
CA ILE A 389 -38.34 14.19 -14.38
C ILE A 389 -37.65 14.48 -15.70
N ASP A 390 -38.37 14.38 -16.79
CA ASP A 390 -37.84 14.71 -18.12
C ASP A 390 -37.43 16.19 -18.18
N ARG A 391 -36.14 16.42 -18.45
CA ARG A 391 -35.58 17.76 -18.68
C ARG A 391 -35.59 18.13 -20.16
N GLY A 392 -35.73 17.14 -21.02
CA GLY A 392 -35.65 17.31 -22.46
C GLY A 392 -34.22 17.36 -23.00
N PHE A 393 -34.08 17.78 -24.23
CA PHE A 393 -32.81 17.91 -24.92
C PHE A 393 -32.08 19.19 -24.49
N ILE A 394 -30.83 19.06 -24.14
CA ILE A 394 -29.94 20.17 -23.83
C ILE A 394 -28.64 20.07 -24.62
N SER A 395 -28.09 21.20 -25.02
CA SER A 395 -26.81 21.23 -25.74
C SER A 395 -25.65 20.98 -24.76
N ILE A 396 -24.92 19.89 -24.97
CA ILE A 396 -23.77 19.49 -24.15
C ILE A 396 -22.49 19.72 -24.93
N LYS A 397 -21.56 20.48 -24.36
CA LYS A 397 -20.27 20.80 -25.00
C LYS A 397 -19.52 19.53 -25.40
N GLY A 398 -19.26 19.37 -26.69
CA GLY A 398 -18.52 18.22 -27.26
C GLY A 398 -19.36 16.96 -27.46
N LYS A 399 -20.69 17.01 -27.15
CA LYS A 399 -21.62 15.87 -27.29
C LYS A 399 -22.81 16.20 -28.21
N GLY A 400 -23.06 17.48 -28.47
CA GLY A 400 -24.27 17.90 -29.19
C GLY A 400 -25.49 17.92 -28.26
N GLU A 401 -26.66 17.70 -28.86
CA GLU A 401 -27.94 17.61 -28.11
C GLU A 401 -28.06 16.25 -27.40
N MET A 402 -28.28 16.26 -26.11
CA MET A 402 -28.48 15.06 -25.30
C MET A 402 -29.80 15.17 -24.54
N HIS A 403 -30.58 14.10 -24.52
CA HIS A 403 -31.77 13.97 -23.69
C HIS A 403 -31.32 13.67 -22.25
N THR A 404 -31.87 14.41 -21.29
CA THR A 404 -31.45 14.34 -19.88
C THR A 404 -32.65 14.35 -18.97
N TYR A 405 -32.44 13.85 -17.74
CA TYR A 405 -33.47 13.75 -16.70
C TYR A 405 -32.94 14.33 -15.38
N PHE A 406 -33.83 14.91 -14.61
CA PHE A 406 -33.58 15.16 -13.21
C PHE A 406 -34.07 13.96 -12.38
N VAL A 407 -33.33 13.72 -11.28
CA VAL A 407 -33.62 12.62 -10.33
C VAL A 407 -33.99 13.22 -8.99
N GLU A 408 -35.10 12.80 -8.42
CA GLU A 408 -35.61 13.26 -7.13
C GLU A 408 -36.13 12.08 -6.30
N ARG A 409 -36.25 12.30 -4.98
CA ARG A 409 -37.00 11.37 -4.12
C ARG A 409 -38.48 11.43 -4.48
N GLN A 410 -39.11 10.30 -4.61
CA GLN A 410 -40.58 10.20 -4.70
C GLN A 410 -41.15 10.43 -3.30
N GLU A 411 -42.06 11.42 -3.14
CA GLU A 411 -42.77 11.69 -1.90
C GLU A 411 -43.77 10.60 -1.53
#